data_de379416135b79883f8836e2eb791a41
#
_entry.id   de379416135b79883f8836e2eb791a41
#
_cell.length_a   1.000
_cell.length_b   1.000
_cell.length_c   1.000
_cell.angle_alpha   90.00
_cell.angle_beta   90.00
_cell.angle_gamma   90.00
#
_symmetry.space_group_name_H-M   'P 1'
#
loop_
_entity.id
_entity.type
_entity.pdbx_description
1 polymer ?
#
loop_
_entity_poly.entity_id
_entity_poly.type
_entity_poly.pdbx_seq_one_letter_code
_entity_poly.pdbx_strand_id
1 'polypeptide(L)'
;MQCAESCETNAENRLALSVRGLNKTYHSGARSRAMAIPALRDVSLDVRAGEIVGLVGQPGAGKSTLLLCLAGLLRTDEGTINWFGEQITGHHVPPGLAYAPQRAGYYSFLTVREALEYYATLHDLSTANRAAQVEAALRAVCLHIHATRRVSTLSASLVQRLGLAQSLIGSPRAILLDETLCGEGLLFDPDVVSVLTRLTRRGITIILAAPNPVELHRIAARIIHMVEGRVVSSRRESDAAPVAAEQSVFEIPGRVPRRVAEQG
;
A
#
# COMPACT_ATOMS: atom_id res chain seq x y z
N MET A 1 35.14 -18.04 10.28
CA MET A 1 33.68 -18.08 10.54
C MET A 1 33.09 -16.80 11.12
N GLN A 2 33.87 -15.76 11.43
CA GLN A 2 33.38 -14.49 12.02
C GLN A 2 33.05 -13.37 11.01
N CYS A 3 33.30 -13.54 9.70
CA CYS A 3 32.97 -12.51 8.69
C CYS A 3 31.58 -12.60 8.08
N ALA A 4 30.82 -13.70 8.29
CA ALA A 4 29.49 -13.85 7.73
C ALA A 4 28.39 -13.18 8.59
N GLU A 5 28.53 -13.22 9.91
CA GLU A 5 27.54 -12.62 10.84
C GLU A 5 27.53 -11.09 10.84
N SER A 6 28.64 -10.42 10.51
CA SER A 6 28.71 -8.95 10.43
C SER A 6 28.10 -8.39 9.14
N CYS A 7 27.89 -9.20 8.11
CA CYS A 7 27.29 -8.78 6.85
C CYS A 7 25.74 -8.83 6.90
N GLU A 8 25.16 -9.77 7.65
CA GLU A 8 23.70 -9.91 7.80
C GLU A 8 23.11 -8.83 8.71
N THR A 9 23.77 -8.48 9.81
CA THR A 9 23.32 -7.40 10.73
C THR A 9 23.36 -6.01 10.11
N ASN A 10 24.14 -5.78 9.06
CA ASN A 10 24.25 -4.48 8.39
C ASN A 10 23.15 -4.27 7.32
N ALA A 11 22.54 -5.33 6.81
CA ALA A 11 21.43 -5.26 5.86
C ALA A 11 20.10 -4.89 6.55
N GLU A 12 19.86 -5.39 7.77
CA GLU A 12 18.61 -5.17 8.52
C GLU A 12 18.43 -3.72 9.03
N ASN A 13 19.49 -2.93 9.08
CA ASN A 13 19.45 -1.54 9.57
C ASN A 13 19.49 -0.49 8.45
N ARG A 14 19.49 -0.90 7.17
CA ARG A 14 19.55 0.03 6.05
C ARG A 14 18.20 0.65 5.76
N LEU A 15 18.12 2.00 5.75
CA LEU A 15 16.90 2.71 5.37
C LEU A 15 16.60 2.49 3.88
N ALA A 16 15.37 2.07 3.59
CA ALA A 16 14.83 2.07 2.24
C ALA A 16 14.23 3.43 1.89
N LEU A 17 13.55 4.07 2.86
CA LEU A 17 12.90 5.36 2.67
C LEU A 17 13.22 6.28 3.85
N SER A 18 13.52 7.54 3.53
CA SER A 18 13.60 8.64 4.50
C SER A 18 12.83 9.84 3.98
N VAL A 19 11.90 10.33 4.78
CA VAL A 19 11.03 11.50 4.49
C VAL A 19 11.24 12.52 5.58
N ARG A 20 11.42 13.81 5.19
CA ARG A 20 11.62 14.91 6.13
C ARG A 20 10.79 16.12 5.73
N GLY A 21 9.95 16.60 6.67
CA GLY A 21 9.24 17.87 6.57
C GLY A 21 8.31 17.99 5.36
N LEU A 22 7.66 16.89 4.94
CA LEU A 22 6.89 16.86 3.71
C LEU A 22 5.59 17.64 3.85
N ASN A 23 5.38 18.60 2.97
CA ASN A 23 4.16 19.40 2.88
C ASN A 23 3.52 19.27 1.50
N LYS A 24 2.19 19.23 1.45
CA LYS A 24 1.41 19.23 0.23
C LYS A 24 0.07 19.91 0.42
N THR A 25 -0.22 20.92 -0.42
CA THR A 25 -1.49 21.64 -0.45
C THR A 25 -2.10 21.54 -1.83
N TYR A 26 -3.38 21.20 -1.90
CA TYR A 26 -4.16 21.28 -3.12
C TYR A 26 -4.83 22.67 -3.21
N HIS A 27 -4.85 23.22 -4.40
CA HIS A 27 -5.54 24.48 -4.69
C HIS A 27 -6.73 24.18 -5.61
N SER A 28 -7.95 24.49 -5.13
CA SER A 28 -9.19 24.29 -5.89
C SER A 28 -9.88 25.63 -6.13
N GLY A 29 -10.29 25.88 -7.37
CA GLY A 29 -11.06 27.06 -7.76
C GLY A 29 -10.34 28.01 -8.73
N ALA A 30 -11.11 28.97 -9.30
CA ALA A 30 -10.56 30.02 -10.14
C ALA A 30 -9.66 30.97 -9.34
N ARG A 31 -8.68 31.59 -9.97
CA ARG A 31 -7.60 32.42 -9.38
C ARG A 31 -8.02 33.42 -8.28
N SER A 32 -9.28 33.85 -8.25
CA SER A 32 -9.79 34.83 -7.28
C SER A 32 -10.46 34.23 -6.03
N ARG A 33 -10.70 32.91 -5.98
CA ARG A 33 -11.29 32.18 -4.84
C ARG A 33 -10.68 30.79 -4.69
N ALA A 34 -9.38 30.66 -4.86
CA ALA A 34 -8.68 29.40 -4.65
C ALA A 34 -8.75 28.98 -3.18
N MET A 35 -9.39 27.84 -2.91
CA MET A 35 -9.39 27.23 -1.58
C MET A 35 -8.16 26.37 -1.46
N ALA A 36 -7.30 26.65 -0.50
CA ALA A 36 -6.12 25.87 -0.17
C ALA A 36 -6.52 24.73 0.78
N ILE A 37 -6.30 23.48 0.36
CA ILE A 37 -6.59 22.28 1.16
C ILE A 37 -5.27 21.62 1.47
N PRO A 38 -4.69 21.78 2.68
CA PRO A 38 -3.45 21.13 3.07
C PRO A 38 -3.71 19.63 3.28
N ALA A 39 -3.09 18.81 2.45
CA ALA A 39 -3.23 17.37 2.45
C ALA A 39 -2.10 16.65 3.20
N LEU A 40 -0.90 17.26 3.27
CA LEU A 40 0.22 16.82 4.10
C LEU A 40 0.79 18.00 4.85
N ARG A 41 1.14 17.80 6.13
CA ARG A 41 1.60 18.84 7.04
C ARG A 41 2.79 18.30 7.85
N ASP A 42 4.02 18.69 7.46
CA ASP A 42 5.26 18.35 8.15
C ASP A 42 5.42 16.84 8.41
N VAL A 43 5.18 16.03 7.35
CA VAL A 43 5.30 14.58 7.47
C VAL A 43 6.75 14.18 7.43
N SER A 44 7.20 13.48 8.50
CA SER A 44 8.53 12.89 8.58
C SER A 44 8.42 11.43 9.01
N LEU A 45 9.08 10.53 8.29
CA LEU A 45 9.11 9.09 8.59
C LEU A 45 10.31 8.41 7.94
N ASP A 46 10.71 7.29 8.51
CA ASP A 46 11.72 6.39 7.97
C ASP A 46 11.15 4.98 7.79
N VAL A 47 11.56 4.26 6.76
CA VAL A 47 11.21 2.85 6.53
C VAL A 47 12.47 2.05 6.28
N ARG A 48 12.61 0.90 6.93
CA ARG A 48 13.74 0.00 6.74
C ARG A 48 13.58 -0.87 5.50
N ALA A 49 14.69 -1.30 4.92
CA ALA A 49 14.65 -2.25 3.81
C ALA A 49 14.02 -3.59 4.25
N GLY A 50 13.13 -4.13 3.42
CA GLY A 50 12.43 -5.38 3.71
C GLY A 50 11.36 -5.28 4.80
N GLU A 51 10.96 -4.07 5.23
CA GLU A 51 9.90 -3.85 6.22
C GLU A 51 8.53 -3.77 5.53
N ILE A 52 7.49 -4.33 6.17
CA ILE A 52 6.09 -3.98 5.86
C ILE A 52 5.64 -2.89 6.83
N VAL A 53 5.30 -1.73 6.28
CA VAL A 53 4.74 -0.62 7.05
C VAL A 53 3.29 -0.42 6.68
N GLY A 54 2.42 -0.47 7.68
CA GLY A 54 1.00 -0.10 7.57
C GLY A 54 0.82 1.41 7.71
N LEU A 55 0.06 2.01 6.80
CA LEU A 55 -0.32 3.43 6.85
C LEU A 55 -1.83 3.52 7.08
N VAL A 56 -2.24 3.97 8.26
CA VAL A 56 -3.65 3.96 8.70
C VAL A 56 -4.16 5.37 8.92
N GLY A 57 -5.43 5.57 8.64
CA GLY A 57 -6.15 6.83 8.90
C GLY A 57 -7.49 6.87 8.18
N GLN A 58 -8.38 7.73 8.64
CA GLN A 58 -9.69 7.94 8.03
C GLN A 58 -9.57 8.37 6.56
N PRO A 59 -10.63 8.20 5.74
CA PRO A 59 -10.70 8.83 4.43
C PRO A 59 -10.39 10.33 4.54
N GLY A 60 -9.52 10.85 3.66
CA GLY A 60 -9.06 12.24 3.73
C GLY A 60 -7.87 12.51 4.67
N ALA A 61 -7.35 11.52 5.41
CA ALA A 61 -6.19 11.70 6.29
C ALA A 61 -4.86 12.01 5.57
N GLY A 62 -4.83 11.93 4.22
CA GLY A 62 -3.65 12.23 3.42
C GLY A 62 -2.84 11.00 2.97
N LYS A 63 -3.29 9.76 3.25
CA LYS A 63 -2.60 8.51 2.92
C LYS A 63 -2.24 8.39 1.43
N SER A 64 -3.24 8.49 0.55
CA SER A 64 -3.03 8.41 -0.91
C SER A 64 -2.15 9.55 -1.42
N THR A 65 -2.30 10.76 -0.86
CA THR A 65 -1.44 11.90 -1.19
C THR A 65 0.01 11.61 -0.82
N LEU A 66 0.25 11.04 0.37
CA LEU A 66 1.59 10.64 0.80
C LEU A 66 2.15 9.58 -0.15
N LEU A 67 1.40 8.50 -0.44
CA LEU A 67 1.87 7.45 -1.35
C LEU A 67 2.18 7.96 -2.76
N LEU A 68 1.35 8.88 -3.30
CA LEU A 68 1.61 9.51 -4.60
C LEU A 68 2.87 10.38 -4.58
N CYS A 69 3.14 11.11 -3.49
CA CYS A 69 4.39 11.86 -3.33
C CYS A 69 5.59 10.91 -3.25
N LEU A 70 5.47 9.83 -2.45
CA LEU A 70 6.52 8.80 -2.32
C LEU A 70 6.81 8.08 -3.65
N ALA A 71 5.79 7.92 -4.49
CA ALA A 71 5.91 7.36 -5.84
C ALA A 71 6.51 8.34 -6.87
N GLY A 72 6.72 9.61 -6.50
CA GLY A 72 7.14 10.66 -7.45
C GLY A 72 6.05 11.04 -8.47
N LEU A 73 4.81 10.54 -8.28
CA LEU A 73 3.66 10.83 -9.14
C LEU A 73 2.99 12.16 -8.81
N LEU A 74 3.23 12.69 -7.61
CA LEU A 74 2.75 13.98 -7.15
C LEU A 74 3.90 14.78 -6.57
N ARG A 75 4.10 16.00 -7.10
CA ARG A 75 5.12 16.91 -6.58
C ARG A 75 4.73 17.44 -5.19
N THR A 76 5.70 17.42 -4.28
CA THR A 76 5.61 18.04 -2.95
C THR A 76 5.81 19.54 -3.04
N ASP A 77 5.26 20.29 -2.09
CA ASP A 77 5.47 21.74 -2.01
C ASP A 77 6.76 22.03 -1.23
N GLU A 78 7.02 21.24 -0.17
CA GLU A 78 8.23 21.34 0.68
C GLU A 78 8.63 19.94 1.17
N GLY A 79 9.85 19.87 1.72
CA GLY A 79 10.41 18.66 2.30
C GLY A 79 11.23 17.82 1.31
N THR A 80 11.73 16.70 1.79
CA THR A 80 12.59 15.79 1.00
C THR A 80 12.14 14.35 1.13
N ILE A 81 12.28 13.59 0.05
CA ILE A 81 12.04 12.15 -0.02
C ILE A 81 13.29 11.49 -0.58
N ASN A 82 13.83 10.51 0.14
CA ASN A 82 14.98 9.73 -0.27
C ASN A 82 14.62 8.25 -0.29
N TRP A 83 14.71 7.61 -1.45
CA TRP A 83 14.59 6.16 -1.60
C TRP A 83 15.97 5.54 -1.81
N PHE A 84 16.34 4.59 -0.97
CA PHE A 84 17.61 3.85 -1.08
C PHE A 84 18.85 4.74 -1.18
N GLY A 85 18.79 5.93 -0.58
CA GLY A 85 19.86 6.93 -0.61
C GLY A 85 19.77 7.93 -1.78
N GLU A 86 18.80 7.77 -2.69
CA GLU A 86 18.59 8.68 -3.81
C GLU A 86 17.42 9.63 -3.52
N GLN A 87 17.64 10.93 -3.67
CA GLN A 87 16.59 11.93 -3.46
C GLN A 87 15.68 12.02 -4.69
N ILE A 88 14.36 11.97 -4.46
CA ILE A 88 13.37 12.26 -5.49
C ILE A 88 13.37 13.76 -5.80
N THR A 89 13.49 14.11 -7.07
CA THR A 89 13.40 15.49 -7.56
C THR A 89 12.36 15.61 -8.68
N GLY A 90 11.39 16.50 -8.50
CA GLY A 90 10.36 16.73 -9.52
C GLY A 90 9.38 15.56 -9.67
N HIS A 91 9.20 15.07 -10.92
CA HIS A 91 8.34 13.94 -11.27
C HIS A 91 9.13 12.66 -11.58
N HIS A 92 10.35 12.57 -11.07
CA HIS A 92 11.17 11.39 -11.28
C HIS A 92 10.65 10.23 -10.41
N VAL A 93 10.22 9.14 -11.06
CA VAL A 93 9.84 7.88 -10.39
C VAL A 93 11.12 7.12 -10.05
N PRO A 94 11.38 6.79 -8.78
CA PRO A 94 12.57 6.05 -8.40
C PRO A 94 12.63 4.68 -9.08
N PRO A 95 13.81 4.28 -9.58
CA PRO A 95 13.98 2.94 -10.16
C PRO A 95 13.64 1.85 -9.13
N GLY A 96 12.88 0.84 -9.55
CA GLY A 96 12.50 -0.28 -8.70
C GLY A 96 11.42 0.06 -7.67
N LEU A 97 10.65 1.12 -7.90
CA LEU A 97 9.45 1.42 -7.13
C LEU A 97 8.21 1.05 -7.92
N ALA A 98 7.28 0.32 -7.31
CA ALA A 98 5.97 0.03 -7.85
C ALA A 98 4.88 0.71 -7.02
N TYR A 99 3.85 1.24 -7.69
CA TYR A 99 2.66 1.81 -7.05
C TYR A 99 1.42 1.11 -7.58
N ALA A 100 0.59 0.60 -6.69
CA ALA A 100 -0.71 0.01 -7.00
C ALA A 100 -1.81 0.88 -6.39
N PRO A 101 -2.65 1.52 -7.22
CA PRO A 101 -3.74 2.38 -6.76
C PRO A 101 -4.90 1.56 -6.19
N GLN A 102 -5.75 2.18 -5.40
CA GLN A 102 -6.98 1.59 -4.86
C GLN A 102 -7.88 1.01 -5.95
N ARG A 103 -7.95 1.70 -7.09
CA ARG A 103 -8.71 1.28 -8.27
C ARG A 103 -7.78 1.27 -9.48
N ALA A 104 -7.33 0.10 -9.86
CA ALA A 104 -6.59 -0.06 -11.10
C ALA A 104 -7.56 -0.09 -12.29
N GLY A 105 -7.26 0.72 -13.31
CA GLY A 105 -8.01 0.74 -14.57
C GLY A 105 -7.52 -0.33 -15.52
N TYR A 106 -8.14 -1.50 -15.52
CA TYR A 106 -7.84 -2.54 -16.50
C TYR A 106 -8.78 -2.49 -17.69
N TYR A 107 -8.28 -2.81 -18.86
CA TYR A 107 -9.13 -3.04 -20.02
C TYR A 107 -9.96 -4.31 -19.79
N SER A 108 -11.27 -4.15 -19.71
CA SER A 108 -12.22 -5.20 -19.34
C SER A 108 -12.25 -6.39 -20.32
N PHE A 109 -11.88 -6.16 -21.58
CA PHE A 109 -11.84 -7.16 -22.65
C PHE A 109 -10.59 -8.02 -22.64
N LEU A 110 -9.50 -7.58 -21.97
CA LEU A 110 -8.27 -8.37 -21.85
C LEU A 110 -8.46 -9.54 -20.89
N THR A 111 -7.75 -10.63 -21.12
CA THR A 111 -7.55 -11.68 -20.14
C THR A 111 -6.60 -11.21 -19.03
N VAL A 112 -6.58 -11.91 -17.90
CA VAL A 112 -5.67 -11.64 -16.79
C VAL A 112 -4.20 -11.66 -17.26
N ARG A 113 -3.83 -12.62 -18.11
CA ARG A 113 -2.50 -12.74 -18.71
C ARG A 113 -2.19 -11.54 -19.60
N GLU A 114 -3.07 -11.25 -20.57
CA GLU A 114 -2.87 -10.13 -21.50
C GLU A 114 -2.79 -8.78 -20.77
N ALA A 115 -3.55 -8.59 -19.68
CA ALA A 115 -3.43 -7.40 -18.87
C ALA A 115 -2.03 -7.25 -18.24
N LEU A 116 -1.46 -8.32 -17.67
CA LEU A 116 -0.10 -8.29 -17.13
C LEU A 116 0.96 -8.15 -18.24
N GLU A 117 0.79 -8.79 -19.38
CA GLU A 117 1.67 -8.65 -20.54
C GLU A 117 1.67 -7.22 -21.04
N TYR A 118 0.50 -6.57 -21.13
CA TYR A 118 0.39 -5.15 -21.49
C TYR A 118 1.22 -4.27 -20.55
N TYR A 119 1.08 -4.42 -19.23
CA TYR A 119 1.88 -3.65 -18.29
C TYR A 119 3.37 -4.00 -18.36
N ALA A 120 3.72 -5.26 -18.61
CA ALA A 120 5.11 -5.68 -18.76
C ALA A 120 5.78 -5.06 -20.00
N THR A 121 5.02 -4.64 -21.03
CA THR A 121 5.58 -3.91 -22.17
C THR A 121 6.07 -2.51 -21.83
N LEU A 122 5.54 -1.92 -20.73
CA LEU A 122 5.94 -0.59 -20.26
C LEU A 122 7.28 -0.59 -19.52
N HIS A 123 7.82 -1.79 -19.22
CA HIS A 123 9.14 -1.96 -18.66
C HIS A 123 10.14 -2.32 -19.74
N ASP A 124 11.37 -1.83 -19.63
CA ASP A 124 12.48 -2.13 -20.57
C ASP A 124 12.98 -3.57 -20.39
N LEU A 125 12.10 -4.54 -20.66
CA LEU A 125 12.40 -5.96 -20.55
C LEU A 125 12.43 -6.61 -21.94
N SER A 126 13.36 -7.56 -22.15
CA SER A 126 13.29 -8.42 -23.33
C SER A 126 12.00 -9.26 -23.32
N THR A 127 11.53 -9.67 -24.50
CA THR A 127 10.28 -10.46 -24.64
C THR A 127 10.28 -11.71 -23.76
N ALA A 128 11.42 -12.43 -23.70
CA ALA A 128 11.56 -13.63 -22.87
C ALA A 128 11.44 -13.30 -21.37
N ASN A 129 12.08 -12.21 -20.92
CA ASN A 129 12.00 -11.77 -19.53
C ASN A 129 10.59 -11.30 -19.15
N ARG A 130 9.86 -10.65 -20.07
CA ARG A 130 8.45 -10.26 -19.84
C ARG A 130 7.58 -11.48 -19.59
N ALA A 131 7.62 -12.49 -20.46
CA ALA A 131 6.83 -13.71 -20.30
C ALA A 131 7.15 -14.44 -18.97
N ALA A 132 8.43 -14.53 -18.62
CA ALA A 132 8.86 -15.16 -17.36
C ALA A 132 8.36 -14.39 -16.13
N GLN A 133 8.42 -13.05 -16.15
CA GLN A 133 7.92 -12.22 -15.04
C GLN A 133 6.41 -12.27 -14.90
N VAL A 134 5.67 -12.24 -16.02
CA VAL A 134 4.21 -12.40 -16.01
C VAL A 134 3.80 -13.74 -15.40
N GLU A 135 4.44 -14.83 -15.83
CA GLU A 135 4.16 -16.15 -15.26
C GLU A 135 4.50 -16.24 -13.77
N ALA A 136 5.64 -15.66 -13.36
CA ALA A 136 6.04 -15.60 -11.96
C ALA A 136 5.05 -14.77 -11.13
N ALA A 137 4.59 -13.62 -11.63
CA ALA A 137 3.60 -12.78 -10.97
C ALA A 137 2.25 -13.48 -10.82
N LEU A 138 1.74 -14.13 -11.90
CA LEU A 138 0.51 -14.90 -11.86
C LEU A 138 0.56 -16.01 -10.80
N ARG A 139 1.66 -16.75 -10.72
CA ARG A 139 1.86 -17.81 -9.72
C ARG A 139 1.98 -17.24 -8.31
N ALA A 140 2.70 -16.14 -8.15
CA ALA A 140 2.92 -15.52 -6.83
C ALA A 140 1.61 -15.21 -6.13
N VAL A 141 0.60 -14.71 -6.85
CA VAL A 141 -0.71 -14.31 -6.31
C VAL A 141 -1.84 -15.32 -6.57
N CYS A 142 -1.51 -16.56 -6.98
CA CYS A 142 -2.49 -17.62 -7.29
C CYS A 142 -3.50 -17.27 -8.41
N LEU A 143 -3.10 -16.41 -9.36
CA LEU A 143 -3.93 -16.05 -10.53
C LEU A 143 -3.67 -16.91 -11.77
N HIS A 144 -2.67 -17.81 -11.76
CA HIS A 144 -2.33 -18.65 -12.91
C HIS A 144 -3.50 -19.53 -13.39
N ILE A 145 -4.38 -19.97 -12.47
CA ILE A 145 -5.60 -20.75 -12.79
C ILE A 145 -6.69 -19.89 -13.46
N HIS A 146 -6.59 -18.58 -13.36
CA HIS A 146 -7.50 -17.61 -13.96
C HIS A 146 -6.88 -16.83 -15.13
N ALA A 147 -5.68 -17.22 -15.58
CA ALA A 147 -4.88 -16.46 -16.55
C ALA A 147 -5.61 -16.19 -17.88
N THR A 148 -6.48 -17.09 -18.31
CA THR A 148 -7.27 -16.98 -19.56
C THR A 148 -8.64 -16.34 -19.37
N ARG A 149 -9.05 -16.03 -18.12
CA ARG A 149 -10.33 -15.35 -17.88
C ARG A 149 -10.21 -13.87 -18.21
N ARG A 150 -11.29 -13.29 -18.75
CA ARG A 150 -11.37 -11.84 -18.98
C ARG A 150 -11.46 -11.09 -17.66
N VAL A 151 -10.80 -9.93 -17.58
CA VAL A 151 -10.83 -9.06 -16.40
C VAL A 151 -12.26 -8.70 -16.01
N SER A 152 -13.16 -8.47 -16.99
CA SER A 152 -14.58 -8.18 -16.75
C SER A 152 -15.35 -9.29 -16.00
N THR A 153 -14.80 -10.51 -15.95
CA THR A 153 -15.44 -11.66 -15.28
C THR A 153 -14.85 -11.98 -13.91
N LEU A 154 -13.91 -11.17 -13.44
CA LEU A 154 -13.26 -11.38 -12.15
C LEU A 154 -14.11 -10.81 -11.01
N SER A 155 -14.02 -11.46 -9.84
CA SER A 155 -14.49 -10.85 -8.58
C SER A 155 -13.59 -9.71 -8.17
N ALA A 156 -14.07 -8.85 -7.28
CA ALA A 156 -13.29 -7.73 -6.75
C ALA A 156 -11.96 -8.22 -6.12
N SER A 157 -11.99 -9.33 -5.37
CA SER A 157 -10.79 -9.93 -4.78
C SER A 157 -9.75 -10.39 -5.82
N LEU A 158 -10.20 -10.97 -6.95
CA LEU A 158 -9.30 -11.36 -8.03
C LEU A 158 -8.71 -10.14 -8.76
N VAL A 159 -9.48 -9.04 -8.89
CA VAL A 159 -8.96 -7.77 -9.44
C VAL A 159 -7.91 -7.16 -8.51
N GLN A 160 -8.12 -7.22 -7.21
CA GLN A 160 -7.13 -6.77 -6.23
C GLN A 160 -5.84 -7.63 -6.27
N ARG A 161 -5.96 -8.95 -6.40
CA ARG A 161 -4.80 -9.83 -6.62
C ARG A 161 -4.09 -9.51 -7.95
N LEU A 162 -4.84 -9.12 -9.00
CA LEU A 162 -4.25 -8.66 -10.26
C LEU A 162 -3.44 -7.38 -10.06
N GLY A 163 -3.91 -6.43 -9.23
CA GLY A 163 -3.17 -5.23 -8.84
C GLY A 163 -1.85 -5.56 -8.14
N LEU A 164 -1.87 -6.52 -7.22
CA LEU A 164 -0.65 -7.02 -6.58
C LEU A 164 0.28 -7.69 -7.59
N ALA A 165 -0.24 -8.54 -8.49
CA ALA A 165 0.56 -9.17 -9.54
C ALA A 165 1.24 -8.15 -10.45
N GLN A 166 0.50 -7.11 -10.86
CA GLN A 166 1.04 -6.00 -11.66
C GLN A 166 2.20 -5.31 -10.95
N SER A 167 2.07 -5.06 -9.65
CA SER A 167 3.14 -4.41 -8.87
C SER A 167 4.43 -5.23 -8.75
N LEU A 168 4.39 -6.53 -9.08
CA LEU A 168 5.56 -7.41 -9.10
C LEU A 168 6.33 -7.38 -10.42
N ILE A 169 5.71 -6.86 -11.50
CA ILE A 169 6.38 -6.72 -12.80
C ILE A 169 7.51 -5.67 -12.67
N GLY A 170 8.65 -5.92 -13.33
CA GLY A 170 9.81 -5.03 -13.25
C GLY A 170 10.72 -5.30 -12.04
N SER A 171 10.43 -6.33 -11.24
CA SER A 171 11.26 -6.73 -10.07
C SER A 171 11.50 -5.56 -9.10
N PRO A 172 10.46 -5.01 -8.46
CA PRO A 172 10.56 -3.84 -7.62
C PRO A 172 11.40 -4.10 -6.37
N ARG A 173 12.08 -3.05 -5.88
CA ARG A 173 12.73 -2.99 -4.56
C ARG A 173 11.78 -2.52 -3.47
N ALA A 174 10.76 -1.73 -3.86
CA ALA A 174 9.71 -1.27 -2.97
C ALA A 174 8.35 -1.26 -3.68
N ILE A 175 7.29 -1.54 -2.92
CA ILE A 175 5.90 -1.57 -3.40
C ILE A 175 5.05 -0.68 -2.50
N LEU A 176 4.32 0.24 -3.11
CA LEU A 176 3.33 1.09 -2.47
C LEU A 176 1.93 0.61 -2.85
N LEU A 177 1.15 0.18 -1.86
CA LEU A 177 -0.21 -0.35 -2.03
C LEU A 177 -1.21 0.65 -1.41
N ASP A 178 -1.93 1.37 -2.25
CA ASP A 178 -2.91 2.37 -1.81
C ASP A 178 -4.30 1.74 -1.68
N GLU A 179 -4.61 1.20 -0.51
CA GLU A 179 -5.84 0.46 -0.20
C GLU A 179 -6.17 -0.67 -1.20
N THR A 180 -5.18 -1.09 -1.99
CA THR A 180 -5.32 -2.06 -3.10
C THR A 180 -5.82 -3.42 -2.63
N LEU A 181 -5.47 -3.83 -1.40
CA LEU A 181 -5.82 -5.12 -0.81
C LEU A 181 -6.91 -5.00 0.26
N CYS A 182 -7.51 -3.82 0.43
CA CYS A 182 -8.50 -3.57 1.47
C CYS A 182 -9.92 -3.92 1.00
N GLY A 183 -10.78 -4.32 1.94
CA GLY A 183 -12.21 -4.54 1.72
C GLY A 183 -12.58 -6.03 1.63
N GLU A 184 -12.18 -6.75 0.63
CA GLU A 184 -12.62 -8.15 0.38
C GLU A 184 -11.99 -9.20 1.33
N GLY A 185 -11.41 -8.76 2.46
CA GLY A 185 -10.77 -9.66 3.42
C GLY A 185 -9.43 -10.25 2.94
N LEU A 186 -8.85 -9.72 1.86
CA LEU A 186 -7.60 -10.23 1.29
C LEU A 186 -6.41 -10.15 2.24
N LEU A 187 -6.38 -9.18 3.15
CA LEU A 187 -5.33 -9.08 4.16
C LEU A 187 -5.46 -10.15 5.27
N PHE A 188 -6.58 -10.87 5.31
CA PHE A 188 -6.75 -12.07 6.13
C PHE A 188 -6.55 -13.36 5.34
N ASP A 189 -6.45 -13.30 4.01
CA ASP A 189 -6.22 -14.46 3.14
C ASP A 189 -4.79 -14.97 3.34
N PRO A 190 -4.60 -16.24 3.78
CA PRO A 190 -3.27 -16.79 4.05
C PRO A 190 -2.33 -16.76 2.84
N ASP A 191 -2.87 -16.92 1.63
CA ASP A 191 -2.08 -16.87 0.40
C ASP A 191 -1.49 -15.48 0.18
N VAL A 192 -2.32 -14.42 0.33
CA VAL A 192 -1.88 -13.03 0.19
C VAL A 192 -0.85 -12.68 1.25
N VAL A 193 -1.12 -13.03 2.52
CA VAL A 193 -0.18 -12.81 3.63
C VAL A 193 1.15 -13.53 3.37
N SER A 194 1.11 -14.78 2.89
CA SER A 194 2.30 -15.55 2.54
C SER A 194 3.10 -14.88 1.41
N VAL A 195 2.41 -14.33 0.38
CA VAL A 195 3.07 -13.57 -0.68
C VAL A 195 3.81 -12.37 -0.13
N LEU A 196 3.12 -11.51 0.64
CA LEU A 196 3.71 -10.29 1.21
C LEU A 196 4.90 -10.62 2.10
N THR A 197 4.77 -11.62 2.99
CA THR A 197 5.86 -12.08 3.86
C THR A 197 7.06 -12.60 3.04
N ARG A 198 6.80 -13.34 1.96
CA ARG A 198 7.86 -13.87 1.10
C ARG A 198 8.59 -12.77 0.34
N LEU A 199 7.88 -11.71 -0.06
CA LEU A 199 8.47 -10.54 -0.72
C LEU A 199 9.42 -9.80 0.23
N THR A 200 9.02 -9.57 1.48
CA THR A 200 9.89 -8.89 2.46
C THR A 200 11.11 -9.71 2.85
N ARG A 201 10.99 -11.03 2.96
CA ARG A 201 12.15 -11.92 3.15
C ARG A 201 13.16 -11.86 1.99
N ARG A 202 12.72 -11.41 0.81
CA ARG A 202 13.59 -11.12 -0.34
C ARG A 202 14.14 -9.71 -0.36
N GLY A 203 13.90 -8.93 0.70
CA GLY A 203 14.37 -7.55 0.85
C GLY A 203 13.46 -6.50 0.19
N ILE A 204 12.29 -6.88 -0.32
CA ILE A 204 11.33 -5.92 -0.90
C ILE A 204 10.61 -5.18 0.24
N THR A 205 10.66 -3.85 0.20
CA THR A 205 9.97 -2.99 1.16
C THR A 205 8.53 -2.76 0.74
N ILE A 206 7.58 -2.82 1.68
CA ILE A 206 6.16 -2.65 1.36
C ILE A 206 5.57 -1.55 2.25
N ILE A 207 4.91 -0.57 1.64
CA ILE A 207 4.07 0.39 2.35
C ILE A 207 2.63 0.16 1.91
N LEU A 208 1.78 -0.18 2.86
CA LEU A 208 0.40 -0.57 2.61
C LEU A 208 -0.56 0.37 3.35
N ALA A 209 -1.32 1.18 2.60
CA ALA A 209 -2.38 1.99 3.18
C ALA A 209 -3.64 1.17 3.42
N ALA A 210 -4.27 1.36 4.58
CA ALA A 210 -5.55 0.78 4.92
C ALA A 210 -6.40 1.79 5.74
N PRO A 211 -7.73 1.75 5.64
CA PRO A 211 -8.60 2.59 6.46
C PRO A 211 -8.62 2.13 7.92
N ASN A 212 -8.44 0.83 8.18
CA ASN A 212 -8.54 0.21 9.49
C ASN A 212 -7.23 -0.52 9.89
N PRO A 213 -6.67 -0.30 11.09
CA PRO A 213 -5.48 -0.99 11.56
C PRO A 213 -5.65 -2.50 11.74
N VAL A 214 -6.86 -2.99 12.00
CA VAL A 214 -7.13 -4.42 12.28
C VAL A 214 -6.63 -5.32 11.15
N GLU A 215 -6.77 -4.87 9.89
CA GLU A 215 -6.31 -5.61 8.72
C GLU A 215 -4.78 -5.72 8.66
N LEU A 216 -4.06 -4.79 9.27
CA LEU A 216 -2.59 -4.67 9.18
C LEU A 216 -1.84 -5.35 10.32
N HIS A 217 -2.45 -5.53 11.48
CA HIS A 217 -1.79 -6.09 12.67
C HIS A 217 -1.10 -7.45 12.46
N ARG A 218 -1.56 -8.24 11.48
CA ARG A 218 -0.99 -9.56 11.20
C ARG A 218 0.23 -9.54 10.29
N ILE A 219 0.42 -8.44 9.53
CA ILE A 219 1.40 -8.40 8.44
C ILE A 219 2.39 -7.25 8.57
N ALA A 220 1.97 -6.12 9.13
CA ALA A 220 2.82 -4.95 9.25
C ALA A 220 3.73 -5.07 10.47
N ALA A 221 5.04 -4.92 10.27
CA ALA A 221 6.00 -4.83 11.37
C ALA A 221 5.82 -3.54 12.19
N ARG A 222 5.23 -2.52 11.55
CA ARG A 222 4.96 -1.22 12.15
C ARG A 222 3.75 -0.56 11.50
N ILE A 223 2.94 0.12 12.33
CA ILE A 223 1.77 0.88 11.89
C ILE A 223 2.00 2.36 12.16
N ILE A 224 1.81 3.18 11.12
CA ILE A 224 1.88 4.63 11.14
C ILE A 224 0.45 5.17 11.04
N HIS A 225 0.04 5.97 12.02
CA HIS A 225 -1.27 6.60 12.02
C HIS A 225 -1.21 8.01 11.48
N MET A 226 -2.07 8.30 10.51
CA MET A 226 -2.24 9.64 9.94
C MET A 226 -3.59 10.25 10.30
N VAL A 227 -3.56 11.52 10.69
CA VAL A 227 -4.76 12.34 10.94
C VAL A 227 -4.52 13.72 10.35
N GLU A 228 -5.44 14.20 9.53
CA GLU A 228 -5.42 15.54 8.92
C GLU A 228 -4.07 15.91 8.28
N GLY A 229 -3.47 14.97 7.55
CA GLY A 229 -2.19 15.16 6.86
C GLY A 229 -0.95 15.08 7.75
N ARG A 230 -1.06 14.68 9.01
CA ARG A 230 0.06 14.53 9.95
C ARG A 230 0.25 13.08 10.36
N VAL A 231 1.49 12.70 10.61
CA VAL A 231 1.81 11.46 11.33
C VAL A 231 1.66 11.73 12.82
N VAL A 232 0.69 11.05 13.46
CA VAL A 232 0.40 11.25 14.89
C VAL A 232 1.03 10.17 15.78
N SER A 233 1.25 8.99 15.26
CA SER A 233 1.96 7.91 15.96
C SER A 233 2.59 6.92 14.98
N SER A 234 3.66 6.28 15.43
CA SER A 234 4.32 5.18 14.74
C SER A 234 4.66 4.11 15.78
N ARG A 235 3.94 2.99 15.77
CA ARG A 235 4.12 1.89 16.73
C ARG A 235 4.61 0.64 16.01
N ARG A 236 5.56 -0.05 16.63
CA ARG A 236 5.93 -1.41 16.22
C ARG A 236 4.94 -2.40 16.82
N GLU A 237 4.64 -3.46 16.09
CA GLU A 237 3.74 -4.51 16.57
C GLU A 237 4.30 -5.19 17.83
N SER A 238 5.62 -5.27 18.00
CA SER A 238 6.27 -5.78 19.21
C SER A 238 6.00 -4.93 20.47
N ASP A 239 5.57 -3.68 20.31
CA ASP A 239 5.31 -2.73 21.39
C ASP A 239 3.80 -2.68 21.77
N ALA A 240 2.98 -3.43 21.05
CA ALA A 240 1.54 -3.50 21.30
C ALA A 240 1.27 -4.42 22.50
N ALA A 241 0.98 -3.84 23.66
CA ALA A 241 0.20 -4.53 24.68
C ALA A 241 -1.14 -4.98 24.04
N PRO A 242 -1.71 -6.16 24.42
CA PRO A 242 -2.94 -6.64 23.82
C PRO A 242 -4.02 -5.55 23.96
N VAL A 243 -4.42 -5.00 22.83
CA VAL A 243 -5.52 -4.02 22.77
C VAL A 243 -6.75 -4.78 23.22
N ALA A 244 -7.20 -4.55 24.44
CA ALA A 244 -8.54 -4.91 24.88
C ALA A 244 -9.50 -4.33 23.83
N ALA A 245 -10.32 -5.20 23.25
CA ALA A 245 -11.33 -4.80 22.28
C ALA A 245 -12.26 -3.78 22.95
N GLU A 246 -11.99 -2.50 22.76
CA GLU A 246 -12.98 -1.46 22.99
C GLU A 246 -14.07 -1.68 21.96
N GLN A 247 -15.08 -2.43 22.38
CA GLN A 247 -16.39 -2.44 21.73
C GLN A 247 -16.95 -1.04 21.86
N SER A 248 -16.68 -0.18 20.86
CA SER A 248 -17.47 1.01 20.67
C SER A 248 -18.86 0.56 20.27
N VAL A 249 -19.73 0.43 21.27
CA VAL A 249 -21.18 0.30 21.09
C VAL A 249 -21.61 1.58 20.36
N PHE A 250 -21.87 1.46 19.07
CA PHE A 250 -22.51 2.49 18.29
C PHE A 250 -23.99 2.48 18.72
N GLU A 251 -24.36 3.29 19.71
CA GLU A 251 -25.74 3.59 20.03
C GLU A 251 -26.34 4.39 18.87
N ILE A 252 -27.27 3.76 18.15
CA ILE A 252 -28.11 4.44 17.18
C ILE A 252 -29.17 5.23 17.99
N PRO A 253 -29.18 6.57 18.02
CA PRO A 253 -30.26 7.30 18.69
C PRO A 253 -31.54 7.16 17.87
N GLY A 254 -32.60 6.57 18.45
CA GLY A 254 -33.93 6.64 17.88
C GLY A 254 -34.72 5.34 17.72
N ARG A 255 -34.52 4.30 18.51
CA ARG A 255 -35.47 3.19 18.57
C ARG A 255 -36.11 3.09 19.96
N VAL A 256 -37.32 3.63 20.08
CA VAL A 256 -38.20 3.43 21.23
C VAL A 256 -38.61 1.96 21.33
N PRO A 257 -38.42 1.29 22.48
CA PRO A 257 -38.86 -0.10 22.62
C PRO A 257 -40.38 -0.19 22.64
N ARG A 258 -40.96 -0.94 21.70
CA ARG A 258 -42.37 -1.33 21.79
C ARG A 258 -42.55 -2.25 22.99
N ARG A 259 -43.33 -1.79 23.99
CA ARG A 259 -43.86 -2.63 25.07
C ARG A 259 -44.74 -3.69 24.43
N VAL A 260 -44.39 -4.95 24.61
CA VAL A 260 -45.33 -6.07 24.41
C VAL A 260 -46.25 -6.04 25.60
N ALA A 261 -47.54 -5.79 25.34
CA ALA A 261 -48.57 -5.93 26.30
C ALA A 261 -48.85 -7.44 26.50
N GLU A 262 -48.58 -7.94 27.65
CA GLU A 262 -49.15 -9.20 28.12
C GLU A 262 -50.66 -8.97 28.35
N GLN A 263 -51.50 -9.74 27.69
CA GLN A 263 -52.90 -9.94 28.06
C GLN A 263 -53.12 -11.43 28.30
N GLY A 264 -53.52 -11.70 29.55
CA GLY A 264 -54.50 -12.63 30.01
C GLY A 264 -54.36 -14.10 29.72
#